data_110c96679f40041cce7bba4189b81358
#
_entry.id   110c96679f40041cce7bba4189b81358
#
_cell.length_a   1.000
_cell.length_b   1.000
_cell.length_c   1.000
_cell.angle_alpha   90.00
_cell.angle_beta   90.00
_cell.angle_gamma   90.00
#
_symmetry.space_group_name_H-M   'P 1'
#
loop_
_entity.id
_entity.type
_entity.pdbx_description
1 polymer ?
#
loop_
_entity_poly.entity_id
_entity_poly.type
_entity_poly.pdbx_seq_one_letter_code
_entity_poly.pdbx_strand_id
1 'polypeptide(L)'
;GSAITYDSSSFCPDSASTATSLSTGYKTYSGTINMDETYTTSYETIAEKLKDQMGYKVGIVSSVNLNHATPAAYYAHQASRNSYYEIGLELIDSDFDYFAGGGLKQADGKNGDRKNLYDLAEKNGYNVIMTQDEAEKLTAKDGKAIIIGETLADSDALSYANDRKTDEWALSDYVEK
;
A
#
# COMPACT_ATOMS: atom_id res chain seq x y z
N GLY A 1 -1.60 -19.33 -18.20
CA GLY A 1 -2.68 -18.47 -18.70
C GLY A 1 -2.11 -17.16 -19.26
N SER A 2 -2.90 -16.44 -20.05
CA SER A 2 -2.57 -15.11 -20.55
C SER A 2 -3.51 -14.08 -19.92
N ALA A 3 -2.99 -12.90 -19.62
CA ALA A 3 -3.78 -11.77 -19.12
C ALA A 3 -3.79 -10.65 -20.18
N ILE A 4 -4.91 -9.95 -20.29
CA ILE A 4 -5.06 -8.76 -21.13
C ILE A 4 -5.04 -7.55 -20.24
N THR A 5 -4.09 -6.65 -20.46
CA THR A 5 -3.78 -5.56 -19.51
C THR A 5 -4.31 -4.18 -19.91
N TYR A 6 -4.98 -4.00 -21.06
CA TYR A 6 -5.60 -2.71 -21.40
C TYR A 6 -6.57 -2.24 -20.31
N ASP A 7 -6.73 -0.95 -20.14
CA ASP A 7 -7.74 -0.35 -19.26
C ASP A 7 -8.90 0.25 -20.08
N SER A 8 -9.88 0.85 -19.41
CA SER A 8 -11.05 1.44 -20.08
C SER A 8 -10.76 2.68 -20.93
N SER A 9 -9.57 3.25 -20.81
CA SER A 9 -9.15 4.48 -21.51
C SER A 9 -7.97 4.29 -22.46
N SER A 10 -7.19 3.20 -22.31
CA SER A 10 -5.91 3.05 -23.00
C SER A 10 -5.53 1.59 -23.24
N PHE A 11 -4.84 1.32 -24.37
CA PHE A 11 -4.15 0.06 -24.59
C PHE A 11 -2.83 -0.06 -23.79
N CYS A 12 -2.31 1.09 -23.31
CA CYS A 12 -1.13 1.17 -22.46
C CYS A 12 -1.55 1.66 -21.08
N PRO A 13 -2.08 0.76 -20.22
CA PRO A 13 -2.59 1.13 -18.91
C PRO A 13 -1.45 1.54 -17.97
N ASP A 14 -1.80 2.29 -16.93
CA ASP A 14 -0.89 2.62 -15.86
C ASP A 14 -0.95 1.58 -14.71
N SER A 15 -0.14 1.81 -13.67
CA SER A 15 -0.10 0.92 -12.51
C SER A 15 -1.44 0.85 -11.75
N ALA A 16 -2.18 1.97 -11.69
CA ALA A 16 -3.43 2.03 -10.95
C ALA A 16 -4.51 1.16 -11.60
N SER A 17 -4.80 1.38 -12.88
CA SER A 17 -5.80 0.63 -13.62
C SER A 17 -5.44 -0.85 -13.78
N THR A 18 -4.14 -1.16 -13.96
CA THR A 18 -3.68 -2.55 -14.05
C THR A 18 -3.83 -3.27 -12.71
N ALA A 19 -3.39 -2.64 -11.60
CA ALA A 19 -3.51 -3.24 -10.28
C ALA A 19 -4.99 -3.37 -9.86
N THR A 20 -5.85 -2.40 -10.20
CA THR A 20 -7.31 -2.52 -10.04
C THR A 20 -7.86 -3.76 -10.74
N SER A 21 -7.42 -4.00 -11.98
CA SER A 21 -7.87 -5.20 -12.72
C SER A 21 -7.44 -6.50 -12.06
N LEU A 22 -6.27 -6.53 -11.42
CA LEU A 22 -5.77 -7.71 -10.71
C LEU A 22 -6.47 -7.92 -9.37
N SER A 23 -6.72 -6.86 -8.62
CA SER A 23 -7.29 -6.92 -7.27
C SER A 23 -8.80 -7.12 -7.26
N THR A 24 -9.53 -6.62 -8.28
CA THR A 24 -10.99 -6.61 -8.31
C THR A 24 -11.60 -7.44 -9.44
N GLY A 25 -10.86 -7.66 -10.53
CA GLY A 25 -11.38 -8.26 -11.76
C GLY A 25 -12.08 -7.29 -12.69
N TYR A 26 -12.17 -6.00 -12.34
CA TYR A 26 -12.83 -4.96 -13.14
C TYR A 26 -11.83 -4.06 -13.85
N LYS A 27 -12.25 -3.46 -14.96
CA LYS A 27 -11.51 -2.41 -15.66
C LYS A 27 -11.94 -1.03 -15.16
N THR A 28 -11.01 -0.08 -15.20
CA THR A 28 -11.26 1.32 -14.87
C THR A 28 -10.39 2.23 -15.75
N TYR A 29 -10.46 3.53 -15.58
CA TYR A 29 -9.60 4.49 -16.28
C TYR A 29 -8.17 4.49 -15.75
N SER A 30 -7.22 4.85 -16.60
CA SER A 30 -5.84 5.13 -16.19
C SER A 30 -5.81 6.12 -15.02
N GLY A 31 -5.01 5.82 -14.01
CA GLY A 31 -4.88 6.65 -12.82
C GLY A 31 -5.93 6.43 -11.73
N THR A 32 -6.94 5.61 -11.98
CA THR A 32 -8.03 5.32 -11.03
C THR A 32 -7.74 4.05 -10.24
N ILE A 33 -8.04 4.04 -8.96
CA ILE A 33 -7.85 2.91 -8.05
C ILE A 33 -9.23 2.42 -7.59
N ASN A 34 -9.59 1.18 -7.95
CA ASN A 34 -10.77 0.43 -7.50
C ASN A 34 -12.11 1.19 -7.53
N MET A 35 -12.28 2.07 -8.49
CA MET A 35 -13.55 2.76 -8.74
C MET A 35 -14.00 2.56 -10.18
N ASP A 36 -15.30 2.68 -10.40
CA ASP A 36 -15.89 2.67 -11.73
C ASP A 36 -15.51 3.93 -12.54
N GLU A 37 -15.85 3.93 -13.80
CA GLU A 37 -15.53 5.04 -14.73
C GLU A 37 -16.27 6.34 -14.40
N THR A 38 -17.29 6.28 -13.54
CA THR A 38 -18.05 7.46 -13.09
C THR A 38 -17.59 7.97 -11.73
N TYR A 39 -16.65 7.28 -11.07
CA TYR A 39 -16.15 7.56 -9.72
C TYR A 39 -17.25 7.53 -8.64
N THR A 40 -18.30 6.77 -8.86
CA THR A 40 -19.44 6.67 -7.95
C THR A 40 -19.55 5.33 -7.25
N THR A 41 -18.93 4.29 -7.82
CA THR A 41 -18.97 2.93 -7.29
C THR A 41 -17.56 2.44 -7.01
N SER A 42 -17.31 2.01 -5.78
CA SER A 42 -16.07 1.33 -5.39
C SER A 42 -16.15 -0.16 -5.70
N TYR A 43 -15.06 -0.74 -6.16
CA TYR A 43 -14.93 -2.17 -6.41
C TYR A 43 -14.25 -2.85 -5.22
N GLU A 44 -14.95 -3.73 -4.53
CA GLU A 44 -14.38 -4.53 -3.45
C GLU A 44 -13.23 -5.40 -3.97
N THR A 45 -12.08 -5.32 -3.30
CA THR A 45 -10.87 -6.06 -3.68
C THR A 45 -10.89 -7.49 -3.16
N ILE A 46 -10.04 -8.35 -3.73
CA ILE A 46 -9.86 -9.72 -3.22
C ILE A 46 -9.31 -9.73 -1.78
N ALA A 47 -8.48 -8.75 -1.42
CA ALA A 47 -7.91 -8.66 -0.08
C ALA A 47 -8.99 -8.32 0.97
N GLU A 48 -9.88 -7.36 0.66
CA GLU A 48 -11.03 -7.02 1.49
C GLU A 48 -11.98 -8.22 1.65
N LYS A 49 -12.32 -8.89 0.54
CA LYS A 49 -13.16 -10.10 0.57
C LYS A 49 -12.58 -11.19 1.45
N LEU A 50 -11.29 -11.46 1.34
CA LEU A 50 -10.64 -12.49 2.14
C LEU A 50 -10.65 -12.13 3.63
N LYS A 51 -10.41 -10.86 3.96
CA LYS A 51 -10.48 -10.38 5.33
C LYS A 51 -11.92 -10.44 5.88
N ASP A 52 -12.84 -9.78 5.23
CA ASP A 52 -14.18 -9.53 5.76
C ASP A 52 -15.08 -10.76 5.72
N GLN A 53 -15.00 -11.55 4.64
CA GLN A 53 -15.88 -12.70 4.45
C GLN A 53 -15.29 -14.01 4.95
N MET A 54 -13.97 -14.12 5.05
CA MET A 54 -13.29 -15.36 5.37
C MET A 54 -12.39 -15.26 6.62
N GLY A 55 -12.21 -14.07 7.18
CA GLY A 55 -11.41 -13.85 8.38
C GLY A 55 -9.90 -14.07 8.18
N TYR A 56 -9.42 -13.92 6.95
CA TYR A 56 -7.99 -14.02 6.68
C TYR A 56 -7.22 -12.85 7.29
N LYS A 57 -5.99 -13.12 7.66
CA LYS A 57 -5.00 -12.10 7.92
C LYS A 57 -4.47 -11.59 6.58
N VAL A 58 -4.36 -10.26 6.45
CA VAL A 58 -3.90 -9.62 5.20
C VAL A 58 -2.64 -8.82 5.47
N GLY A 59 -1.63 -9.07 4.64
CA GLY A 59 -0.39 -8.31 4.63
C GLY A 59 -0.08 -7.75 3.25
N ILE A 60 0.37 -6.50 3.19
CA ILE A 60 0.81 -5.81 1.97
C ILE A 60 2.29 -5.46 2.12
N VAL A 61 3.12 -6.02 1.25
CA VAL A 61 4.56 -5.75 1.23
C VAL A 61 4.96 -5.20 -0.14
N SER A 62 5.67 -4.08 -0.17
CA SER A 62 6.05 -3.43 -1.42
C SER A 62 7.38 -2.69 -1.31
N SER A 63 8.18 -2.73 -2.37
CA SER A 63 9.40 -1.93 -2.47
C SER A 63 9.15 -0.45 -2.77
N VAL A 64 7.99 -0.09 -3.32
CA VAL A 64 7.58 1.31 -3.49
C VAL A 64 6.88 1.83 -2.22
N ASN A 65 6.60 3.14 -2.15
CA ASN A 65 5.83 3.66 -1.03
C ASN A 65 4.50 2.93 -0.88
N LEU A 66 4.06 2.69 0.35
CA LEU A 66 2.89 1.86 0.65
C LEU A 66 1.58 2.44 0.12
N ASN A 67 1.50 3.76 -0.05
CA ASN A 67 0.38 4.44 -0.68
C ASN A 67 0.58 4.70 -2.20
N HIS A 68 1.52 4.00 -2.85
CA HIS A 68 1.62 3.93 -4.30
C HIS A 68 0.44 3.14 -4.89
N ALA A 69 0.06 3.46 -6.12
CA ALA A 69 -1.10 2.87 -6.80
C ALA A 69 -1.13 1.32 -6.78
N THR A 70 0.01 0.66 -6.92
CA THR A 70 0.08 -0.81 -6.98
C THR A 70 -0.31 -1.48 -5.65
N PRO A 71 0.32 -1.18 -4.50
CA PRO A 71 -0.16 -1.70 -3.23
C PRO A 71 -1.54 -1.15 -2.84
N ALA A 72 -1.82 0.14 -3.14
CA ALA A 72 -3.09 0.79 -2.84
C ALA A 72 -4.31 0.10 -3.48
N ALA A 73 -4.14 -0.50 -4.64
CA ALA A 73 -5.22 -1.21 -5.33
C ALA A 73 -5.71 -2.47 -4.59
N TYR A 74 -5.16 -2.82 -3.46
CA TYR A 74 -5.66 -3.92 -2.61
C TYR A 74 -6.45 -3.45 -1.39
N TYR A 75 -6.48 -2.11 -1.10
CA TYR A 75 -7.15 -1.57 0.09
C TYR A 75 -7.77 -0.17 -0.10
N ALA A 76 -7.51 0.52 -1.20
CA ALA A 76 -7.96 1.91 -1.38
C ALA A 76 -8.86 2.08 -2.61
N HIS A 77 -9.71 3.12 -2.59
CA HIS A 77 -10.72 3.43 -3.60
C HIS A 77 -10.67 4.92 -3.92
N GLN A 78 -9.83 5.30 -4.88
CA GLN A 78 -9.59 6.71 -5.21
C GLN A 78 -9.74 6.98 -6.71
N ALA A 79 -10.41 8.08 -7.05
CA ALA A 79 -10.50 8.56 -8.43
C ALA A 79 -9.11 8.91 -9.02
N SER A 80 -8.13 9.19 -8.17
CA SER A 80 -6.78 9.53 -8.59
C SER A 80 -5.72 8.83 -7.74
N ARG A 81 -4.77 8.15 -8.38
CA ARG A 81 -3.58 7.60 -7.77
C ARG A 81 -2.67 8.62 -7.08
N ASN A 82 -2.87 9.91 -7.39
CA ASN A 82 -2.10 11.00 -6.79
C ASN A 82 -2.69 11.51 -5.48
N SER A 83 -3.82 10.97 -5.04
CA SER A 83 -4.44 11.26 -3.74
C SER A 83 -3.71 10.53 -2.62
N TYR A 84 -2.39 10.74 -2.51
CA TYR A 84 -1.52 9.96 -1.60
C TYR A 84 -1.97 10.01 -0.15
N TYR A 85 -2.39 11.16 0.33
CA TYR A 85 -2.83 11.30 1.72
C TYR A 85 -4.13 10.53 1.98
N GLU A 86 -5.11 10.66 1.08
CA GLU A 86 -6.39 9.95 1.14
C GLU A 86 -6.18 8.43 1.06
N ILE A 87 -5.31 7.96 0.16
CA ILE A 87 -4.90 6.55 0.08
C ILE A 87 -4.28 6.09 1.40
N GLY A 88 -3.45 6.92 2.02
CA GLY A 88 -2.85 6.62 3.33
C GLY A 88 -3.88 6.54 4.47
N LEU A 89 -4.95 7.34 4.42
CA LEU A 89 -6.07 7.20 5.36
C LEU A 89 -6.80 5.87 5.15
N GLU A 90 -7.06 5.48 3.90
CA GLU A 90 -7.70 4.19 3.60
C GLU A 90 -6.80 2.99 3.97
N LEU A 91 -5.47 3.12 3.89
CA LEU A 91 -4.55 2.11 4.44
C LEU A 91 -4.83 1.88 5.93
N ILE A 92 -4.96 2.95 6.70
CA ILE A 92 -5.22 2.87 8.15
C ILE A 92 -6.61 2.28 8.41
N ASP A 93 -7.61 2.72 7.65
CA ASP A 93 -9.01 2.29 7.79
C ASP A 93 -9.26 0.86 7.30
N SER A 94 -8.39 0.31 6.44
CA SER A 94 -8.48 -1.07 5.95
C SER A 94 -8.42 -2.11 7.05
N ASP A 95 -7.84 -1.75 8.18
CA ASP A 95 -7.61 -2.64 9.32
C ASP A 95 -6.83 -3.92 8.95
N PHE A 96 -6.05 -3.90 7.85
CA PHE A 96 -5.19 -5.02 7.48
C PHE A 96 -4.10 -5.23 8.52
N ASP A 97 -3.63 -6.46 8.63
CA ASP A 97 -2.79 -6.87 9.77
C ASP A 97 -1.33 -6.42 9.63
N TYR A 98 -0.84 -6.27 8.40
CA TYR A 98 0.57 -6.02 8.16
C TYR A 98 0.82 -5.18 6.90
N PHE A 99 1.58 -4.12 7.05
CA PHE A 99 2.13 -3.36 5.94
C PHE A 99 3.62 -3.23 6.10
N ALA A 100 4.40 -3.45 5.02
CA ALA A 100 5.85 -3.32 5.13
C ALA A 100 6.54 -2.93 3.83
N GLY A 101 7.65 -2.24 3.95
CA GLY A 101 8.51 -1.85 2.86
C GLY A 101 8.78 -0.36 2.77
N GLY A 102 8.35 0.30 1.67
CA GLY A 102 8.52 1.74 1.50
C GLY A 102 7.70 2.59 2.47
N GLY A 103 7.95 3.89 2.50
CA GLY A 103 7.26 4.83 3.37
C GLY A 103 5.86 5.21 2.91
N LEU A 104 5.31 6.27 3.50
CA LEU A 104 4.06 6.91 3.08
C LEU A 104 4.36 8.27 2.46
N LYS A 105 4.13 8.39 1.16
CA LYS A 105 4.32 9.65 0.46
C LYS A 105 3.29 10.67 0.90
N GLN A 106 3.73 11.93 1.10
CA GLN A 106 2.87 13.02 1.59
C GLN A 106 2.17 12.68 2.93
N ALA A 107 2.90 12.08 3.87
CA ALA A 107 2.35 11.67 5.16
C ALA A 107 1.67 12.80 5.95
N ASP A 108 2.11 14.05 5.76
CA ASP A 108 1.52 15.27 6.36
C ASP A 108 0.59 16.02 5.38
N GLY A 109 0.15 15.36 4.31
CA GLY A 109 -0.56 16.00 3.21
C GLY A 109 0.37 16.69 2.21
N LYS A 110 -0.19 17.07 1.06
CA LYS A 110 0.59 17.68 -0.04
C LYS A 110 1.33 18.97 0.36
N ASN A 111 0.79 19.72 1.29
CA ASN A 111 1.35 21.00 1.75
C ASN A 111 1.94 20.92 3.16
N GLY A 112 1.99 19.74 3.78
CA GLY A 112 2.42 19.57 5.18
C GLY A 112 1.44 20.17 6.20
N ASP A 113 0.17 20.25 5.86
CA ASP A 113 -0.87 20.93 6.65
C ASP A 113 -1.91 19.96 7.24
N ARG A 114 -1.68 18.67 7.10
CA ARG A 114 -2.53 17.59 7.60
C ARG A 114 -1.90 16.90 8.82
N LYS A 115 -2.70 16.15 9.54
CA LYS A 115 -2.19 15.27 10.61
C LYS A 115 -1.32 14.19 10.00
N ASN A 116 -0.18 13.89 10.62
CA ASN A 116 0.73 12.88 10.13
C ASN A 116 0.06 11.50 10.10
N LEU A 117 0.20 10.79 8.98
CA LEU A 117 -0.42 9.48 8.78
C LEU A 117 0.14 8.43 9.74
N TYR A 118 1.42 8.49 10.09
CA TYR A 118 2.00 7.56 11.06
C TYR A 118 1.41 7.74 12.45
N ASP A 119 1.24 9.00 12.90
CA ASP A 119 0.57 9.30 14.17
C ASP A 119 -0.90 8.82 14.16
N LEU A 120 -1.57 8.91 13.01
CA LEU A 120 -2.93 8.40 12.85
C LEU A 120 -2.97 6.88 12.90
N ALA A 121 -2.02 6.20 12.27
CA ALA A 121 -1.90 4.75 12.30
C ALA A 121 -1.69 4.22 13.73
N GLU A 122 -0.79 4.84 14.50
CA GLU A 122 -0.58 4.49 15.91
C GLU A 122 -1.86 4.64 16.74
N LYS A 123 -2.60 5.73 16.54
CA LYS A 123 -3.90 5.96 17.22
C LYS A 123 -4.96 4.93 16.84
N ASN A 124 -4.84 4.32 15.66
CA ASN A 124 -5.71 3.24 15.19
C ASN A 124 -5.16 1.84 15.50
N GLY A 125 -4.17 1.74 16.38
CA GLY A 125 -3.68 0.48 16.94
C GLY A 125 -2.63 -0.23 16.08
N TYR A 126 -1.99 0.46 15.13
CA TYR A 126 -0.81 -0.08 14.45
C TYR A 126 0.46 0.19 15.27
N ASN A 127 1.35 -0.78 15.30
CA ASN A 127 2.73 -0.57 15.70
C ASN A 127 3.48 -0.01 14.47
N VAL A 128 3.82 1.28 14.51
CA VAL A 128 4.61 1.92 13.46
C VAL A 128 6.09 1.77 13.79
N ILE A 129 6.83 1.10 12.93
CA ILE A 129 8.21 0.70 13.15
C ILE A 129 9.06 1.24 12.01
N MET A 130 10.12 1.99 12.36
CA MET A 130 10.98 2.66 11.38
C MET A 130 12.45 2.24 11.48
N THR A 131 12.77 1.26 12.33
CA THR A 131 14.13 0.71 12.46
C THR A 131 14.11 -0.80 12.37
N GLN A 132 15.18 -1.38 11.83
CA GLN A 132 15.33 -2.83 11.71
C GLN A 132 15.39 -3.49 13.10
N ASP A 133 16.10 -2.87 14.05
CA ASP A 133 16.22 -3.35 15.42
C ASP A 133 14.87 -3.49 16.15
N GLU A 134 13.95 -2.57 15.90
CA GLU A 134 12.59 -2.65 16.44
C GLU A 134 11.77 -3.70 15.69
N ALA A 135 11.90 -3.74 14.37
CA ALA A 135 11.22 -4.74 13.55
C ALA A 135 11.63 -6.17 13.96
N GLU A 136 12.89 -6.43 14.25
CA GLU A 136 13.36 -7.74 14.70
C GLU A 136 12.68 -8.22 16.00
N LYS A 137 12.29 -7.31 16.87
CA LYS A 137 11.63 -7.63 18.15
C LYS A 137 10.13 -7.88 18.02
N LEU A 138 9.52 -7.43 16.92
CA LEU A 138 8.10 -7.59 16.68
C LEU A 138 7.73 -9.07 16.56
N THR A 139 6.60 -9.45 17.15
CA THR A 139 6.06 -10.80 17.09
C THR A 139 4.58 -10.77 16.69
N ALA A 140 4.05 -11.91 16.26
CA ALA A 140 2.62 -12.04 15.93
C ALA A 140 1.65 -11.70 17.08
N LYS A 141 2.15 -11.56 18.32
CA LYS A 141 1.35 -11.19 19.50
C LYS A 141 1.17 -9.68 19.64
N ASP A 142 1.99 -8.90 18.97
CA ASP A 142 1.99 -7.44 19.08
C ASP A 142 0.89 -6.78 18.25
N GLY A 143 0.16 -7.57 17.45
CA GLY A 143 -0.99 -7.10 16.69
C GLY A 143 -0.60 -6.52 15.33
N LYS A 144 -1.36 -5.51 14.88
CA LYS A 144 -1.16 -4.89 13.57
C LYS A 144 0.14 -4.09 13.50
N ALA A 145 0.83 -4.13 12.36
CA ALA A 145 2.09 -3.42 12.19
C ALA A 145 2.24 -2.74 10.83
N ILE A 146 2.95 -1.61 10.85
CA ILE A 146 3.46 -0.92 9.66
C ILE A 146 4.97 -0.80 9.84
N ILE A 147 5.75 -1.53 9.02
CA ILE A 147 7.21 -1.51 9.08
C ILE A 147 7.74 -0.74 7.87
N ILE A 148 8.39 0.38 8.12
CA ILE A 148 8.96 1.24 7.09
C ILE A 148 10.47 1.00 7.00
N GLY A 149 11.01 0.97 5.79
CA GLY A 149 12.44 0.86 5.58
C GLY A 149 13.21 1.96 6.29
N GLU A 150 14.23 1.61 7.06
CA GLU A 150 15.04 2.54 7.81
C GLU A 150 15.79 3.53 6.89
N THR A 151 16.19 3.06 5.72
CA THR A 151 16.72 3.89 4.63
C THR A 151 15.74 3.86 3.46
N LEU A 152 15.32 5.03 3.01
CA LEU A 152 14.43 5.18 1.86
C LEU A 152 15.15 5.90 0.71
N ALA A 153 14.92 5.41 -0.49
CA ALA A 153 15.33 6.04 -1.74
C ALA A 153 14.29 7.09 -2.19
N ASP A 154 14.44 7.61 -3.40
CA ASP A 154 13.51 8.58 -3.98
C ASP A 154 12.05 8.11 -3.91
N SER A 155 11.16 9.04 -3.64
CA SER A 155 9.72 8.80 -3.52
C SER A 155 9.33 7.80 -2.43
N ASP A 156 10.05 7.80 -1.33
CA ASP A 156 9.81 6.94 -0.16
C ASP A 156 9.82 5.44 -0.50
N ALA A 157 10.58 5.03 -1.52
CA ALA A 157 10.78 3.63 -1.89
C ALA A 157 11.94 3.00 -1.11
N LEU A 158 11.97 1.66 -1.03
CA LEU A 158 13.16 0.94 -0.57
C LEU A 158 14.31 1.13 -1.57
N SER A 159 15.54 1.05 -1.08
CA SER A 159 16.74 1.10 -1.90
C SER A 159 16.73 0.01 -2.99
N TYR A 160 17.19 0.35 -4.19
CA TYR A 160 17.39 -0.65 -5.24
C TYR A 160 18.45 -1.68 -4.80
N ALA A 161 18.33 -2.91 -5.29
CA ALA A 161 19.23 -3.99 -4.89
C ALA A 161 20.72 -3.68 -5.13
N ASN A 162 21.03 -2.90 -6.18
CA ASN A 162 22.41 -2.49 -6.51
C ASN A 162 22.95 -1.35 -5.60
N ASP A 163 22.07 -0.58 -5.01
CA ASP A 163 22.41 0.60 -4.19
C ASP A 163 22.26 0.33 -2.69
N ARG A 164 21.59 -0.79 -2.35
CA ARG A 164 21.31 -1.20 -0.98
C ARG A 164 22.63 -1.56 -0.26
N LYS A 165 22.79 -1.05 0.94
CA LYS A 165 23.88 -1.46 1.83
C LYS A 165 23.69 -2.90 2.32
N THR A 166 24.77 -3.52 2.76
CA THR A 166 24.74 -4.93 3.20
C THR A 166 23.94 -5.18 4.47
N ASP A 167 23.71 -4.16 5.26
CA ASP A 167 22.96 -4.18 6.51
C ASP A 167 21.50 -3.72 6.36
N GLU A 168 21.10 -3.22 5.17
CA GLU A 168 19.72 -2.86 4.89
C GLU A 168 18.89 -4.10 4.50
N TRP A 169 17.70 -4.20 5.05
CA TRP A 169 16.75 -5.25 4.69
C TRP A 169 16.36 -5.21 3.21
N ALA A 170 16.32 -6.38 2.60
CA ALA A 170 15.72 -6.61 1.30
C ALA A 170 14.20 -6.73 1.41
N LEU A 171 13.50 -6.69 0.28
CA LEU A 171 12.05 -6.94 0.26
C LEU A 171 11.68 -8.31 0.86
N SER A 172 12.55 -9.34 0.67
CA SER A 172 12.37 -10.67 1.26
C SER A 172 12.32 -10.64 2.78
N ASP A 173 13.15 -9.79 3.42
CA ASP A 173 13.23 -9.71 4.88
C ASP A 173 11.93 -9.17 5.48
N TYR A 174 11.28 -8.22 4.80
CA TYR A 174 9.96 -7.72 5.15
C TYR A 174 8.83 -8.76 4.93
N VAL A 175 9.01 -9.68 3.99
CA VAL A 175 8.04 -10.76 3.73
C VAL A 175 8.17 -11.89 4.74
N GLU A 176 9.39 -12.17 5.22
CA GLU A 176 9.67 -13.23 6.19
C GLU A 176 9.33 -12.82 7.63
N LYS A 177 9.23 -11.51 7.89
CA LYS A 177 8.90 -10.96 9.19
C LYS A 177 7.42 -11.08 9.53
#